data_f8277a1252290b53866c7296f0ee7edd
#
_entry.id   f8277a1252290b53866c7296f0ee7edd
#
_cell.length_a   1.000
_cell.length_b   1.000
_cell.length_c   1.000
_cell.angle_alpha   90.00
_cell.angle_beta   90.00
_cell.angle_gamma   90.00
#
_symmetry.space_group_name_H-M   'P 1'
#
loop_
_entity.id
_entity.type
_entity.pdbx_description
1 polymer ?
#
loop_
_entity_poly.entity_id
_entity_poly.type
_entity_poly.pdbx_seq_one_letter_code
_entity_poly.pdbx_strand_id
1 'polypeptide(L)'
;MTSSSDVIEDAPEAPGQATDAATATLGGEKKRSIEQIALLLFITVPFLALLAAVPLAWGWGVSWLDLGLLVFFYYLGCHGITIGFHRHFTHGSFKAKRPLKIALAVAGSMAVEGPLVRWVADHRKHHKFSDAEGDPHSPWRFGETLPALMKGLWWAHIGWMFDEEQTSQEKYAPDLIKDKTLRNISRQFVLWTVVSLGLPPLIGGLVTMSWWGAFTAFFWGSLVRVALLHHVTWSINSICHAVGKRPFKSRDRSGNVWWLAILSCGESWHNLHHADPTSARHGVMRGQLDSSARLIRWFEMAGWAYDVRWPSRSRIDSRRNGGEGGSRQGKEPVEAA
;
A
#
# COMPACT_ATOMS: atom_id res chain seq x y z
N MET A 1 -64.80 -4.04 -30.26
CA MET A 1 -63.44 -4.61 -30.33
C MET A 1 -62.57 -3.73 -29.49
N THR A 2 -62.38 -4.10 -28.23
CA THR A 2 -61.68 -3.35 -27.20
C THR A 2 -60.26 -3.96 -27.04
N SER A 3 -59.27 -3.15 -27.34
CA SER A 3 -57.88 -3.52 -27.09
C SER A 3 -57.52 -3.18 -25.62
N SER A 4 -57.22 -4.22 -24.87
CA SER A 4 -56.70 -4.15 -23.52
C SER A 4 -55.19 -3.81 -23.58
N SER A 5 -54.81 -2.69 -23.01
CA SER A 5 -53.40 -2.34 -22.77
C SER A 5 -53.02 -2.89 -21.39
N ASP A 6 -52.22 -3.95 -21.37
CA ASP A 6 -51.65 -4.50 -20.17
C ASP A 6 -50.60 -3.50 -19.60
N VAL A 7 -50.93 -2.91 -18.47
CA VAL A 7 -49.99 -2.17 -17.61
C VAL A 7 -49.15 -3.21 -16.90
N ILE A 8 -47.86 -3.30 -17.27
CA ILE A 8 -46.88 -4.06 -16.51
C ILE A 8 -46.59 -3.27 -15.23
N GLU A 9 -47.16 -3.75 -14.14
CA GLU A 9 -46.86 -3.26 -12.78
C GLU A 9 -45.45 -3.71 -12.40
N ASP A 10 -44.54 -2.74 -12.25
CA ASP A 10 -43.18 -3.00 -11.78
C ASP A 10 -43.25 -3.60 -10.37
N ALA A 11 -42.87 -4.85 -10.26
CA ALA A 11 -42.70 -5.52 -8.99
C ALA A 11 -41.55 -4.82 -8.18
N PRO A 12 -41.72 -4.59 -6.86
CA PRO A 12 -40.68 -3.99 -6.05
C PRO A 12 -39.44 -4.90 -6.03
N GLU A 13 -38.28 -4.34 -6.35
CA GLU A 13 -37.00 -5.01 -6.26
C GLU A 13 -36.82 -5.61 -4.85
N ALA A 14 -36.56 -6.90 -4.81
CA ALA A 14 -36.37 -7.64 -3.57
C ALA A 14 -35.14 -7.09 -2.81
N PRO A 15 -35.17 -7.04 -1.45
CA PRO A 15 -34.08 -6.55 -0.61
C PRO A 15 -32.95 -7.59 -0.50
N GLY A 16 -32.39 -8.00 -1.64
CA GLY A 16 -31.34 -9.03 -1.70
C GLY A 16 -29.93 -8.49 -1.98
N GLN A 17 -29.79 -7.23 -2.43
CA GLN A 17 -28.49 -6.74 -2.87
C GLN A 17 -27.65 -6.11 -1.75
N ALA A 18 -28.23 -5.67 -0.64
CA ALA A 18 -27.51 -5.14 0.51
C ALA A 18 -26.79 -6.26 1.32
N THR A 19 -27.33 -7.47 1.30
CA THR A 19 -26.74 -8.63 2.00
C THR A 19 -25.49 -9.18 1.31
N ASP A 20 -25.36 -9.03 -0.01
CA ASP A 20 -24.21 -9.51 -0.75
C ASP A 20 -22.92 -8.68 -0.55
N ALA A 21 -23.04 -7.40 -0.23
CA ALA A 21 -21.89 -6.57 0.07
C ALA A 21 -21.30 -6.88 1.45
N ALA A 22 -22.16 -7.12 2.46
CA ALA A 22 -21.72 -7.50 3.81
C ALA A 22 -21.15 -8.94 3.81
N THR A 23 -21.77 -9.88 3.09
CA THR A 23 -21.28 -11.27 2.97
C THR A 23 -20.04 -11.40 2.09
N ALA A 24 -19.73 -10.42 1.25
CA ALA A 24 -18.49 -10.37 0.45
C ALA A 24 -17.22 -10.17 1.30
N THR A 25 -17.37 -9.79 2.56
CA THR A 25 -16.30 -9.68 3.56
C THR A 25 -15.99 -11.01 4.21
N LEU A 26 -16.95 -11.89 4.30
CA LEU A 26 -16.91 -13.09 5.11
C LEU A 26 -16.54 -14.30 4.27
N GLY A 27 -15.30 -14.42 3.89
CA GLY A 27 -14.69 -15.70 3.51
C GLY A 27 -14.34 -16.53 4.74
N GLY A 28 -15.20 -16.56 5.74
CA GLY A 28 -15.34 -17.57 6.77
C GLY A 28 -14.20 -17.89 7.72
N GLU A 29 -12.97 -17.42 7.56
CA GLU A 29 -11.89 -17.69 8.52
C GLU A 29 -11.64 -16.48 9.43
N LYS A 30 -12.01 -16.63 10.70
CA LYS A 30 -11.61 -15.72 11.76
C LYS A 30 -10.11 -15.84 12.02
N LYS A 31 -9.43 -14.72 12.31
CA LYS A 31 -8.03 -14.75 12.76
C LYS A 31 -7.89 -15.59 14.02
N ARG A 32 -6.88 -16.46 14.03
CA ARG A 32 -6.54 -17.23 15.23
C ARG A 32 -5.93 -16.29 16.29
N SER A 33 -6.14 -16.58 17.56
CA SER A 33 -5.55 -15.79 18.64
C SER A 33 -4.03 -15.66 18.53
N ILE A 34 -3.35 -16.69 18.03
CA ILE A 34 -1.90 -16.66 17.79
C ILE A 34 -1.50 -15.66 16.71
N GLU A 35 -2.32 -15.48 15.67
CA GLU A 35 -2.08 -14.48 14.60
C GLU A 35 -2.26 -13.06 15.14
N GLN A 36 -3.23 -12.84 16.03
CA GLN A 36 -3.43 -11.55 16.70
C GLN A 36 -2.27 -11.20 17.64
N ILE A 37 -1.76 -12.19 18.40
CA ILE A 37 -0.59 -12.01 19.26
C ILE A 37 0.65 -11.71 18.42
N ALA A 38 0.87 -12.47 17.35
CA ALA A 38 1.98 -12.22 16.43
C ALA A 38 1.90 -10.80 15.82
N LEU A 39 0.72 -10.38 15.37
CA LEU A 39 0.48 -9.04 14.85
C LEU A 39 0.78 -7.97 15.91
N LEU A 40 0.31 -8.14 17.14
CA LEU A 40 0.61 -7.24 18.26
C LEU A 40 2.11 -7.09 18.47
N LEU A 41 2.85 -8.19 18.50
CA LEU A 41 4.30 -8.16 18.67
C LEU A 41 4.99 -7.47 17.48
N PHE A 42 4.58 -7.77 16.25
CA PHE A 42 5.13 -7.15 15.04
C PHE A 42 4.88 -5.64 14.94
N ILE A 43 3.82 -5.14 15.55
CA ILE A 43 3.54 -3.70 15.62
C ILE A 43 4.29 -3.08 16.81
N THR A 44 4.16 -3.67 17.99
CA THR A 44 4.62 -3.07 19.25
C THR A 44 6.14 -3.07 19.37
N VAL A 45 6.81 -4.19 19.05
CA VAL A 45 8.28 -4.29 19.22
C VAL A 45 9.04 -3.32 18.32
N PRO A 46 8.78 -3.24 16.99
CA PRO A 46 9.40 -2.24 16.14
C PRO A 46 9.05 -0.79 16.53
N PHE A 47 7.82 -0.54 16.99
CA PHE A 47 7.42 0.78 17.45
C PHE A 47 8.19 1.21 18.71
N LEU A 48 8.36 0.33 19.69
CA LEU A 48 9.19 0.58 20.88
C LEU A 48 10.66 0.82 20.50
N ALA A 49 11.18 0.08 19.51
CA ALA A 49 12.51 0.32 18.97
C ALA A 49 12.61 1.71 18.32
N LEU A 50 11.59 2.16 17.59
CA LEU A 50 11.55 3.50 17.01
C LEU A 50 11.56 4.59 18.09
N LEU A 51 10.83 4.41 19.19
CA LEU A 51 10.88 5.35 20.33
C LEU A 51 12.24 5.34 21.00
N ALA A 52 12.89 4.19 21.14
CA ALA A 52 14.23 4.05 21.70
C ALA A 52 15.34 4.56 20.77
N ALA A 53 15.05 4.76 19.48
CA ALA A 53 16.03 5.16 18.47
C ALA A 53 16.64 6.54 18.78
N VAL A 54 15.85 7.49 19.28
CA VAL A 54 16.33 8.84 19.61
C VAL A 54 17.40 8.83 20.71
N PRO A 55 17.17 8.27 21.93
CA PRO A 55 18.18 8.22 22.97
C PRO A 55 19.39 7.34 22.60
N LEU A 56 19.20 6.28 21.82
CA LEU A 56 20.31 5.42 21.37
C LEU A 56 21.19 6.11 20.33
N ALA A 57 20.61 6.87 19.38
CA ALA A 57 21.40 7.64 18.42
C ALA A 57 22.21 8.74 19.09
N TRP A 58 21.66 9.38 20.14
CA TRP A 58 22.29 10.52 20.81
C TRP A 58 23.60 10.16 21.53
N GLY A 59 23.71 8.90 22.00
CA GLY A 59 24.87 8.52 22.82
C GLY A 59 26.00 7.83 22.05
N TRP A 60 25.73 6.87 21.17
CA TRP A 60 26.82 6.05 20.57
C TRP A 60 26.26 4.77 19.87
N GLY A 61 24.98 4.71 19.65
CA GLY A 61 24.29 3.50 19.20
C GLY A 61 24.03 3.44 17.70
N VAL A 62 24.63 4.30 16.86
CA VAL A 62 24.42 4.25 15.40
C VAL A 62 25.75 4.44 14.65
N SER A 63 26.03 3.57 13.70
CA SER A 63 27.15 3.67 12.77
C SER A 63 26.69 4.00 11.36
N TRP A 64 27.60 4.37 10.47
CA TRP A 64 27.32 4.56 9.04
C TRP A 64 26.84 3.26 8.37
N LEU A 65 27.31 2.10 8.83
CA LEU A 65 26.83 0.80 8.38
C LEU A 65 25.35 0.61 8.75
N ASP A 66 24.97 0.93 9.99
CA ASP A 66 23.59 0.80 10.46
C ASP A 66 22.65 1.70 9.65
N LEU A 67 23.06 2.95 9.39
CA LEU A 67 22.28 3.87 8.53
C LEU A 67 22.19 3.36 7.10
N GLY A 68 23.28 2.83 6.55
CA GLY A 68 23.28 2.22 5.22
C GLY A 68 22.33 1.03 5.12
N LEU A 69 22.33 0.15 6.11
CA LEU A 69 21.43 -1.00 6.20
C LEU A 69 19.97 -0.55 6.38
N LEU A 70 19.72 0.43 7.27
CA LEU A 70 18.39 1.00 7.45
C LEU A 70 17.84 1.52 6.12
N VAL A 71 18.58 2.38 5.44
CA VAL A 71 18.15 3.02 4.18
C VAL A 71 17.97 1.96 3.09
N PHE A 72 18.92 1.05 2.93
CA PHE A 72 18.86 0.01 1.90
C PHE A 72 17.62 -0.89 2.09
N PHE A 73 17.44 -1.48 3.27
CA PHE A 73 16.32 -2.38 3.53
C PHE A 73 14.98 -1.65 3.60
N TYR A 74 14.96 -0.37 3.99
CA TYR A 74 13.78 0.48 3.92
C TYR A 74 13.30 0.61 2.46
N TYR A 75 14.16 1.08 1.56
CA TYR A 75 13.77 1.30 0.17
C TYR A 75 13.56 -0.01 -0.60
N LEU A 76 14.28 -1.09 -0.26
CA LEU A 76 14.01 -2.42 -0.80
C LEU A 76 12.56 -2.86 -0.50
N GLY A 77 12.14 -2.79 0.77
CA GLY A 77 10.79 -3.12 1.20
C GLY A 77 9.76 -2.15 0.63
N CYS A 78 10.02 -0.83 0.70
CA CYS A 78 9.13 0.19 0.18
C CYS A 78 8.85 -0.01 -1.32
N HIS A 79 9.88 -0.19 -2.16
CA HIS A 79 9.68 -0.47 -3.59
C HIS A 79 9.07 -1.86 -3.84
N GLY A 80 9.34 -2.84 -2.97
CA GLY A 80 8.66 -4.14 -3.00
C GLY A 80 7.15 -4.02 -2.84
N ILE A 81 6.69 -3.17 -1.92
CA ILE A 81 5.27 -2.82 -1.75
C ILE A 81 4.80 -1.97 -2.93
N THR A 82 5.41 -0.84 -3.19
CA THR A 82 4.88 0.18 -4.10
C THR A 82 4.91 -0.26 -5.57
N ILE A 83 6.01 -0.86 -6.03
CA ILE A 83 6.15 -1.36 -7.41
C ILE A 83 5.55 -2.76 -7.53
N GLY A 84 5.86 -3.65 -6.54
CA GLY A 84 5.47 -5.04 -6.58
C GLY A 84 4.01 -5.24 -6.19
N PHE A 85 3.71 -5.19 -4.90
CA PHE A 85 2.38 -5.52 -4.40
C PHE A 85 1.32 -4.57 -4.94
N HIS A 86 1.59 -3.29 -4.96
CA HIS A 86 0.63 -2.26 -5.34
C HIS A 86 0.49 -2.10 -6.86
N ARG A 87 1.50 -1.52 -7.55
CA ARG A 87 1.36 -1.18 -8.98
C ARG A 87 1.32 -2.41 -9.87
N HIS A 88 2.11 -3.45 -9.58
CA HIS A 88 2.17 -4.65 -10.44
C HIS A 88 1.07 -5.66 -10.10
N PHE A 89 1.05 -6.21 -8.88
CA PHE A 89 0.14 -7.31 -8.54
C PHE A 89 -1.30 -6.86 -8.28
N THR A 90 -1.53 -5.67 -7.71
CA THR A 90 -2.88 -5.17 -7.48
C THR A 90 -3.48 -4.57 -8.74
N HIS A 91 -2.80 -3.59 -9.34
CA HIS A 91 -3.37 -2.73 -10.39
C HIS A 91 -2.96 -3.09 -11.81
N GLY A 92 -1.98 -3.97 -12.00
CA GLY A 92 -1.50 -4.36 -13.32
C GLY A 92 -0.99 -3.17 -14.14
N SER A 93 -0.33 -2.20 -13.49
CA SER A 93 0.18 -0.98 -14.13
C SER A 93 1.25 -1.28 -15.21
N PHE A 94 1.85 -2.45 -15.14
CA PHE A 94 2.79 -2.97 -16.14
C PHE A 94 2.84 -4.50 -16.06
N LYS A 95 3.43 -5.12 -17.07
CA LYS A 95 3.79 -6.55 -17.06
C LYS A 95 5.29 -6.70 -16.78
N ALA A 96 5.68 -7.78 -16.09
CA ALA A 96 7.06 -8.06 -15.73
C ALA A 96 7.50 -9.45 -16.25
N LYS A 97 8.76 -9.56 -16.68
CA LYS A 97 9.38 -10.86 -16.91
C LYS A 97 9.46 -11.64 -15.60
N ARG A 98 9.46 -12.98 -15.70
CA ARG A 98 9.40 -13.86 -14.52
C ARG A 98 10.43 -13.54 -13.43
N PRO A 99 11.72 -13.28 -13.72
CA PRO A 99 12.69 -12.94 -12.66
C PRO A 99 12.31 -11.66 -11.90
N LEU A 100 11.93 -10.58 -12.59
CA LEU A 100 11.48 -9.34 -11.97
C LEU A 100 10.21 -9.55 -11.16
N LYS A 101 9.24 -10.29 -11.68
CA LYS A 101 7.99 -10.65 -10.98
C LYS A 101 8.27 -11.34 -9.65
N ILE A 102 9.20 -12.31 -9.62
CA ILE A 102 9.62 -13.04 -8.42
C ILE A 102 10.33 -12.08 -7.45
N ALA A 103 11.30 -11.30 -7.96
CA ALA A 103 12.06 -10.35 -7.15
C ALA A 103 11.14 -9.33 -6.44
N LEU A 104 10.13 -8.79 -7.16
CA LEU A 104 9.15 -7.86 -6.60
C LEU A 104 8.25 -8.55 -5.55
N ALA A 105 7.85 -9.81 -5.77
CA ALA A 105 7.06 -10.57 -4.80
C ALA A 105 7.85 -10.83 -3.51
N VAL A 106 9.13 -11.18 -3.62
CA VAL A 106 10.03 -11.40 -2.47
C VAL A 106 10.31 -10.09 -1.75
N ALA A 107 10.69 -9.03 -2.47
CA ALA A 107 10.97 -7.73 -1.87
C ALA A 107 9.77 -7.17 -1.10
N GLY A 108 8.54 -7.28 -1.65
CA GLY A 108 7.31 -6.89 -0.96
C GLY A 108 7.04 -7.75 0.28
N SER A 109 7.31 -9.07 0.22
CA SER A 109 7.18 -9.95 1.39
C SER A 109 8.19 -9.59 2.50
N MET A 110 9.38 -9.08 2.14
CA MET A 110 10.41 -8.60 3.08
C MET A 110 10.06 -7.25 3.73
N ALA A 111 9.02 -6.55 3.27
CA ALA A 111 8.49 -5.37 3.95
C ALA A 111 7.79 -5.70 5.28
N VAL A 112 7.42 -6.98 5.48
CA VAL A 112 6.76 -7.49 6.69
C VAL A 112 5.33 -6.93 6.90
N GLU A 113 4.65 -6.56 5.80
CA GLU A 113 3.27 -6.03 5.82
C GLU A 113 2.19 -7.09 5.58
N GLY A 114 2.55 -8.35 5.60
CA GLY A 114 1.64 -9.47 5.39
C GLY A 114 1.92 -10.27 4.11
N PRO A 115 1.27 -11.45 3.98
CA PRO A 115 1.42 -12.28 2.79
C PRO A 115 0.91 -11.59 1.52
N LEU A 116 1.62 -11.74 0.40
CA LEU A 116 1.31 -11.12 -0.90
C LEU A 116 -0.18 -11.23 -1.29
N VAL A 117 -0.73 -12.44 -1.27
CA VAL A 117 -2.12 -12.67 -1.73
C VAL A 117 -3.12 -11.94 -0.87
N ARG A 118 -2.90 -11.92 0.46
CA ARG A 118 -3.76 -11.22 1.41
C ARG A 118 -3.66 -9.71 1.23
N TRP A 119 -2.44 -9.17 1.16
CA TRP A 119 -2.21 -7.74 0.96
C TRP A 119 -2.93 -7.22 -0.29
N VAL A 120 -2.78 -7.95 -1.41
CA VAL A 120 -3.45 -7.60 -2.68
C VAL A 120 -4.97 -7.71 -2.57
N ALA A 121 -5.48 -8.73 -1.88
CA ALA A 121 -6.92 -8.90 -1.69
C ALA A 121 -7.52 -7.74 -0.88
N ASP A 122 -6.90 -7.38 0.25
CA ASP A 122 -7.30 -6.25 1.10
C ASP A 122 -7.31 -4.94 0.30
N HIS A 123 -6.25 -4.69 -0.48
CA HIS A 123 -6.12 -3.46 -1.25
C HIS A 123 -7.09 -3.37 -2.44
N ARG A 124 -7.36 -4.49 -3.14
CA ARG A 124 -8.40 -4.52 -4.19
C ARG A 124 -9.80 -4.31 -3.62
N LYS A 125 -10.07 -4.83 -2.40
CA LYS A 125 -11.33 -4.58 -1.68
C LYS A 125 -11.43 -3.11 -1.30
N HIS A 126 -10.34 -2.51 -0.78
CA HIS A 126 -10.28 -1.08 -0.50
C HIS A 126 -10.63 -0.25 -1.74
N HIS A 127 -9.99 -0.48 -2.89
CA HIS A 127 -10.32 0.23 -4.12
C HIS A 127 -11.76 0.05 -4.59
N LYS A 128 -12.37 -1.09 -4.30
CA LYS A 128 -13.78 -1.32 -4.65
C LYS A 128 -14.73 -0.47 -3.80
N PHE A 129 -14.44 -0.33 -2.51
CA PHE A 129 -15.30 0.31 -1.52
C PHE A 129 -14.73 1.60 -0.94
N SER A 130 -13.65 2.13 -1.49
CA SER A 130 -12.86 3.25 -0.94
C SER A 130 -13.73 4.35 -0.29
N ASP A 131 -13.50 4.57 1.02
CA ASP A 131 -14.21 5.50 1.89
C ASP A 131 -15.72 5.29 2.01
N ALA A 132 -16.23 4.12 1.58
CA ALA A 132 -17.63 3.71 1.72
C ALA A 132 -17.77 2.48 2.63
N GLU A 133 -19.00 2.07 2.89
CA GLU A 133 -19.27 0.84 3.63
C GLU A 133 -18.65 -0.38 2.92
N GLY A 134 -17.92 -1.21 3.69
CA GLY A 134 -17.17 -2.35 3.15
C GLY A 134 -15.67 -2.07 2.92
N ASP A 135 -15.22 -0.82 3.04
CA ASP A 135 -13.79 -0.50 3.02
C ASP A 135 -13.12 -1.05 4.30
N PRO A 136 -12.06 -1.88 4.18
CA PRO A 136 -11.40 -2.44 5.36
C PRO A 136 -10.74 -1.37 6.25
N HIS A 137 -10.27 -0.27 5.70
CA HIS A 137 -9.45 0.70 6.43
C HIS A 137 -9.77 2.17 6.16
N SER A 138 -11.06 2.53 5.95
CA SER A 138 -11.44 3.93 5.81
C SER A 138 -11.33 4.70 7.13
N PRO A 139 -10.72 5.91 7.14
CA PRO A 139 -10.78 6.80 8.29
C PRO A 139 -12.18 7.39 8.54
N TRP A 140 -13.09 7.23 7.60
CA TRP A 140 -14.48 7.75 7.69
C TRP A 140 -15.49 6.72 8.20
N ARG A 141 -15.03 5.51 8.55
CA ARG A 141 -15.87 4.39 9.02
C ARG A 141 -16.84 4.75 10.16
N PHE A 142 -16.46 5.68 11.04
CA PHE A 142 -17.24 6.04 12.22
C PHE A 142 -18.00 7.36 12.09
N GLY A 143 -17.94 8.04 10.95
CA GLY A 143 -18.60 9.31 10.66
C GLY A 143 -17.64 10.48 10.50
N GLU A 144 -18.20 11.71 10.40
CA GLU A 144 -17.46 12.92 10.03
C GLU A 144 -17.18 13.87 11.20
N THR A 145 -17.71 13.60 12.40
CA THR A 145 -17.38 14.41 13.58
C THR A 145 -15.92 14.23 13.97
N LEU A 146 -15.31 15.24 14.61
CA LEU A 146 -13.90 15.17 15.00
C LEU A 146 -13.56 13.93 15.85
N PRO A 147 -14.34 13.55 16.88
CA PRO A 147 -14.08 12.30 17.62
C PRO A 147 -14.20 11.04 16.75
N ALA A 148 -15.17 11.00 15.83
CA ALA A 148 -15.35 9.88 14.90
C ALA A 148 -14.17 9.77 13.93
N LEU A 149 -13.69 10.90 13.39
CA LEU A 149 -12.52 10.96 12.53
C LEU A 149 -11.25 10.52 13.26
N MET A 150 -11.02 10.95 14.48
CA MET A 150 -9.86 10.50 15.29
C MET A 150 -9.86 8.99 15.51
N LYS A 151 -11.04 8.43 15.86
CA LYS A 151 -11.22 6.97 15.93
C LYS A 151 -11.00 6.29 14.59
N GLY A 152 -11.47 6.90 13.51
CA GLY A 152 -11.32 6.41 12.15
C GLY A 152 -9.86 6.44 11.67
N LEU A 153 -9.11 7.48 11.98
CA LEU A 153 -7.68 7.58 11.68
C LEU A 153 -6.89 6.47 12.37
N TRP A 154 -7.16 6.22 13.66
CA TRP A 154 -6.55 5.10 14.38
C TRP A 154 -6.94 3.77 13.74
N TRP A 155 -8.23 3.60 13.39
CA TRP A 155 -8.71 2.41 12.69
C TRP A 155 -7.98 2.20 11.37
N ALA A 156 -7.97 3.19 10.48
CA ALA A 156 -7.35 3.11 9.17
C ALA A 156 -5.83 2.89 9.24
N HIS A 157 -5.19 3.41 10.29
CA HIS A 157 -3.74 3.27 10.48
C HIS A 157 -3.35 1.87 10.99
N ILE A 158 -3.98 1.40 12.06
CA ILE A 158 -3.59 0.15 12.75
C ILE A 158 -4.80 -0.73 13.06
N GLY A 159 -5.92 -0.16 13.51
CA GLY A 159 -7.02 -0.90 14.12
C GLY A 159 -7.63 -1.97 13.23
N TRP A 160 -7.76 -1.71 11.93
CA TRP A 160 -8.33 -2.64 10.97
C TRP A 160 -7.59 -3.97 10.87
N MET A 161 -6.28 -3.98 11.16
CA MET A 161 -5.49 -5.21 11.13
C MET A 161 -5.87 -6.18 12.25
N PHE A 162 -6.51 -5.69 13.32
CA PHE A 162 -7.01 -6.51 14.44
C PHE A 162 -8.46 -6.96 14.24
N ASP A 163 -9.14 -6.52 13.17
CA ASP A 163 -10.48 -7.01 12.86
C ASP A 163 -10.45 -8.53 12.68
N GLU A 164 -11.44 -9.21 13.26
CA GLU A 164 -11.59 -10.67 13.11
C GLU A 164 -11.97 -11.05 11.67
N GLU A 165 -12.69 -10.16 10.98
CA GLU A 165 -13.10 -10.38 9.61
C GLU A 165 -11.91 -10.25 8.66
N GLN A 166 -11.74 -11.23 7.78
CA GLN A 166 -10.71 -11.23 6.77
C GLN A 166 -11.31 -11.06 5.37
N THR A 167 -10.59 -10.38 4.51
CA THR A 167 -10.98 -10.26 3.09
C THR A 167 -10.83 -11.62 2.40
N SER A 168 -11.85 -12.05 1.65
CA SER A 168 -11.77 -13.26 0.83
C SER A 168 -10.71 -13.12 -0.26
N GLN A 169 -9.68 -13.95 -0.17
CA GLN A 169 -8.59 -14.00 -1.14
C GLN A 169 -9.07 -14.62 -2.46
N GLU A 170 -9.99 -15.57 -2.41
CA GLU A 170 -10.60 -16.22 -3.55
C GLU A 170 -11.40 -15.23 -4.41
N LYS A 171 -12.06 -14.28 -3.77
CA LYS A 171 -12.87 -13.26 -4.44
C LYS A 171 -12.01 -12.13 -5.01
N TYR A 172 -11.01 -11.67 -4.24
CA TYR A 172 -10.27 -10.45 -4.58
C TYR A 172 -8.89 -10.68 -5.22
N ALA A 173 -8.29 -11.88 -5.06
CA ALA A 173 -6.98 -12.21 -5.63
C ALA A 173 -6.92 -13.62 -6.27
N PRO A 174 -7.95 -14.06 -7.04
CA PRO A 174 -8.00 -15.41 -7.62
C PRO A 174 -6.86 -15.66 -8.63
N ASP A 175 -6.40 -14.63 -9.33
CA ASP A 175 -5.28 -14.65 -10.26
C ASP A 175 -3.96 -14.99 -9.56
N LEU A 176 -3.71 -14.43 -8.38
CA LEU A 176 -2.49 -14.71 -7.60
C LEU A 176 -2.53 -16.10 -6.96
N ILE A 177 -3.73 -16.57 -6.56
CA ILE A 177 -3.90 -17.93 -6.03
C ILE A 177 -3.64 -18.98 -7.11
N LYS A 178 -4.03 -18.72 -8.36
CA LYS A 178 -3.79 -19.61 -9.50
C LYS A 178 -2.30 -19.70 -9.89
N ASP A 179 -1.53 -18.62 -9.69
CA ASP A 179 -0.09 -18.62 -9.95
C ASP A 179 0.65 -19.36 -8.83
N LYS A 180 1.10 -20.59 -9.13
CA LYS A 180 1.80 -21.46 -8.17
C LYS A 180 3.02 -20.78 -7.52
N THR A 181 3.77 -19.97 -8.29
CA THR A 181 4.98 -19.30 -7.80
C THR A 181 4.61 -18.23 -6.78
N LEU A 182 3.65 -17.36 -7.12
CA LEU A 182 3.20 -16.28 -6.23
C LEU A 182 2.53 -16.81 -4.97
N ARG A 183 1.68 -17.84 -5.13
CA ARG A 183 1.05 -18.52 -4.01
C ARG A 183 2.09 -19.13 -3.05
N ASN A 184 3.15 -19.74 -3.56
CA ASN A 184 4.21 -20.31 -2.73
C ASN A 184 5.00 -19.21 -2.00
N ILE A 185 5.37 -18.11 -2.68
CA ILE A 185 6.02 -16.96 -2.03
C ILE A 185 5.13 -16.40 -0.92
N SER A 186 3.83 -16.25 -1.18
CA SER A 186 2.86 -15.76 -0.19
C SER A 186 2.78 -16.69 1.04
N ARG A 187 2.76 -18.01 0.84
CA ARG A 187 2.76 -19.01 1.93
C ARG A 187 4.05 -19.02 2.74
N GLN A 188 5.16 -18.64 2.14
CA GLN A 188 6.47 -18.53 2.77
C GLN A 188 6.70 -17.18 3.46
N PHE A 189 5.65 -16.43 3.76
CA PHE A 189 5.75 -15.10 4.38
C PHE A 189 6.62 -15.09 5.64
N VAL A 190 6.48 -16.10 6.52
CA VAL A 190 7.31 -16.22 7.74
C VAL A 190 8.79 -16.36 7.38
N LEU A 191 9.15 -17.15 6.36
CA LEU A 191 10.52 -17.25 5.88
C LEU A 191 11.06 -15.89 5.44
N TRP A 192 10.30 -15.16 4.62
CA TRP A 192 10.73 -13.84 4.13
C TRP A 192 10.83 -12.81 5.25
N THR A 193 10.01 -12.93 6.28
CA THR A 193 10.11 -12.13 7.51
C THR A 193 11.42 -12.43 8.23
N VAL A 194 11.73 -13.71 8.45
CA VAL A 194 13.00 -14.13 9.10
C VAL A 194 14.22 -13.67 8.30
N VAL A 195 14.18 -13.80 6.97
CA VAL A 195 15.25 -13.31 6.10
C VAL A 195 15.39 -11.79 6.21
N SER A 196 14.26 -11.07 6.16
CA SER A 196 14.24 -9.60 6.26
C SER A 196 14.80 -9.05 7.57
N LEU A 197 14.50 -9.73 8.69
CA LEU A 197 14.98 -9.33 10.01
C LEU A 197 16.39 -9.86 10.32
N GLY A 198 16.79 -10.97 9.71
CA GLY A 198 18.06 -11.64 9.97
C GLY A 198 19.24 -11.15 9.11
N LEU A 199 18.97 -10.65 7.90
CA LEU A 199 20.04 -10.17 7.02
C LEU A 199 20.82 -8.96 7.58
N PRO A 200 20.17 -7.91 8.12
CA PRO A 200 20.91 -6.79 8.69
C PRO A 200 21.89 -7.18 9.80
N PRO A 201 21.49 -7.92 10.87
CA PRO A 201 22.42 -8.35 11.91
C PRO A 201 23.52 -9.29 11.39
N LEU A 202 23.22 -10.15 10.43
CA LEU A 202 24.24 -11.01 9.80
C LEU A 202 25.30 -10.15 9.11
N ILE A 203 24.89 -9.18 8.31
CA ILE A 203 25.81 -8.25 7.61
C ILE A 203 26.59 -7.43 8.64
N GLY A 204 25.90 -6.83 9.63
CA GLY A 204 26.54 -6.03 10.66
C GLY A 204 27.59 -6.80 11.45
N GLY A 205 27.25 -8.01 11.89
CA GLY A 205 28.17 -8.89 12.62
C GLY A 205 29.39 -9.30 11.80
N LEU A 206 29.19 -9.69 10.54
CA LEU A 206 30.27 -10.09 9.65
C LEU A 206 31.20 -8.93 9.25
N VAL A 207 30.63 -7.75 8.96
CA VAL A 207 31.45 -6.58 8.55
C VAL A 207 32.24 -6.02 9.72
N THR A 208 31.66 -5.99 10.91
CA THR A 208 32.34 -5.45 12.11
C THR A 208 33.09 -6.50 12.91
N MET A 209 32.93 -7.77 12.59
CA MET A 209 33.43 -8.93 13.37
C MET A 209 33.06 -8.82 14.85
N SER A 210 31.86 -8.31 15.16
CA SER A 210 31.42 -7.96 16.52
C SER A 210 29.93 -8.28 16.73
N TRP A 211 29.62 -8.85 17.92
CA TRP A 211 28.24 -9.00 18.39
C TRP A 211 27.53 -7.66 18.57
N TRP A 212 28.26 -6.61 18.95
CA TRP A 212 27.71 -5.27 19.06
C TRP A 212 27.28 -4.73 17.69
N GLY A 213 28.10 -4.92 16.67
CA GLY A 213 27.73 -4.54 15.30
C GLY A 213 26.55 -5.36 14.75
N ALA A 214 26.43 -6.63 15.13
CA ALA A 214 25.23 -7.41 14.81
C ALA A 214 23.99 -6.85 15.52
N PHE A 215 24.10 -6.50 16.79
CA PHE A 215 23.00 -5.93 17.58
C PHE A 215 22.53 -4.58 17.04
N THR A 216 23.46 -3.63 16.78
CA THR A 216 23.08 -2.31 16.25
C THR A 216 22.48 -2.41 14.86
N ALA A 217 23.00 -3.28 13.99
CA ALA A 217 22.43 -3.55 12.67
C ALA A 217 21.03 -4.20 12.75
N PHE A 218 20.78 -5.09 13.73
CA PHE A 218 19.43 -5.59 14.00
C PHE A 218 18.49 -4.48 14.47
N PHE A 219 18.95 -3.66 15.40
CA PHE A 219 18.13 -2.57 15.93
C PHE A 219 17.74 -1.58 14.82
N TRP A 220 18.69 -1.06 14.04
CA TRP A 220 18.44 -0.06 13.01
C TRP A 220 17.93 -0.65 11.70
N GLY A 221 18.61 -1.66 11.16
CA GLY A 221 18.33 -2.25 9.86
C GLY A 221 17.11 -3.18 9.85
N SER A 222 16.69 -3.69 11.02
CA SER A 222 15.51 -4.55 11.12
C SER A 222 14.38 -3.85 11.86
N LEU A 223 14.50 -3.53 13.15
CA LEU A 223 13.37 -3.06 13.96
C LEU A 223 12.96 -1.62 13.60
N VAL A 224 13.88 -0.66 13.66
CA VAL A 224 13.57 0.76 13.35
C VAL A 224 13.11 0.91 11.91
N ARG A 225 13.78 0.23 10.96
CA ARG A 225 13.39 0.22 9.55
C ARG A 225 11.98 -0.31 9.33
N VAL A 226 11.59 -1.42 9.96
CA VAL A 226 10.24 -1.99 9.85
C VAL A 226 9.21 -1.01 10.40
N ALA A 227 9.44 -0.43 11.58
CA ALA A 227 8.53 0.57 12.15
C ALA A 227 8.34 1.77 11.22
N LEU A 228 9.42 2.34 10.71
CA LEU A 228 9.35 3.48 9.79
C LEU A 228 8.56 3.13 8.52
N LEU A 229 8.84 1.99 7.90
CA LEU A 229 8.15 1.56 6.69
C LEU A 229 6.66 1.36 6.94
N HIS A 230 6.30 0.64 7.99
CA HIS A 230 4.91 0.38 8.35
C HIS A 230 4.13 1.66 8.60
N HIS A 231 4.65 2.57 9.43
CA HIS A 231 3.96 3.82 9.71
C HIS A 231 3.84 4.73 8.48
N VAL A 232 4.79 4.70 7.55
CA VAL A 232 4.67 5.42 6.27
C VAL A 232 3.60 4.79 5.39
N THR A 233 3.58 3.46 5.21
CA THR A 233 2.56 2.77 4.41
C THR A 233 1.16 2.95 4.99
N TRP A 234 1.00 2.76 6.31
CA TRP A 234 -0.29 2.96 6.98
C TRP A 234 -0.76 4.42 6.96
N SER A 235 0.16 5.38 6.85
CA SER A 235 -0.19 6.79 6.64
C SER A 235 -0.84 7.05 5.29
N ILE A 236 -0.57 6.22 4.29
CA ILE A 236 -1.28 6.31 3.01
C ILE A 236 -2.76 6.00 3.21
N ASN A 237 -3.08 4.95 3.98
CA ASN A 237 -4.47 4.57 4.25
C ASN A 237 -5.19 5.59 5.15
N SER A 238 -4.53 6.11 6.17
CA SER A 238 -5.12 7.03 7.16
C SER A 238 -5.02 8.49 6.73
N ILE A 239 -3.81 9.03 6.62
CA ILE A 239 -3.57 10.46 6.39
C ILE A 239 -3.98 10.86 4.97
N CYS A 240 -3.59 10.10 3.94
CA CYS A 240 -3.91 10.45 2.56
C CYS A 240 -5.40 10.30 2.22
N HIS A 241 -6.21 9.60 3.04
CA HIS A 241 -7.67 9.58 2.93
C HIS A 241 -8.39 10.61 3.82
N ALA A 242 -7.66 11.33 4.68
CA ALA A 242 -8.23 12.35 5.55
C ALA A 242 -7.85 13.77 5.12
N VAL A 243 -6.62 13.97 4.64
CA VAL A 243 -6.10 15.29 4.28
C VAL A 243 -5.34 15.25 2.95
N GLY A 244 -5.09 16.44 2.38
CA GLY A 244 -4.28 16.58 1.16
C GLY A 244 -5.02 17.29 0.02
N LYS A 245 -4.25 17.64 -1.02
CA LYS A 245 -4.81 18.29 -2.22
C LYS A 245 -5.46 17.25 -3.14
N ARG A 246 -6.61 17.59 -3.70
CA ARG A 246 -7.39 16.71 -4.58
C ARG A 246 -7.54 17.32 -5.99
N PRO A 247 -6.47 17.36 -6.79
CA PRO A 247 -6.52 17.96 -8.13
C PRO A 247 -7.27 17.11 -9.17
N PHE A 248 -7.52 15.83 -8.88
CA PHE A 248 -8.18 14.88 -9.78
C PHE A 248 -9.51 14.39 -9.21
N LYS A 249 -10.43 14.04 -10.11
CA LYS A 249 -11.75 13.48 -9.78
C LYS A 249 -11.58 12.04 -9.30
N SER A 250 -11.73 11.82 -8.02
CA SER A 250 -11.89 10.49 -7.43
C SER A 250 -13.23 10.39 -6.72
N ARG A 251 -13.80 9.19 -6.64
CA ARG A 251 -15.07 8.95 -5.96
C ARG A 251 -14.97 8.92 -4.44
N ASP A 252 -13.77 8.84 -3.92
CA ASP A 252 -13.39 8.77 -2.52
C ASP A 252 -12.78 10.10 -2.04
N ARG A 253 -12.20 10.10 -0.84
CA ARG A 253 -11.61 11.27 -0.21
C ARG A 253 -10.07 11.31 -0.29
N SER A 254 -9.47 10.47 -1.11
CA SER A 254 -8.03 10.42 -1.32
C SER A 254 -7.43 11.77 -1.71
N GLY A 255 -6.32 12.14 -1.09
CA GLY A 255 -5.60 13.39 -1.28
C GLY A 255 -4.11 13.20 -1.48
N ASN A 256 -3.44 14.20 -2.04
CA ASN A 256 -2.00 14.24 -2.23
C ASN A 256 -1.31 14.89 -1.03
N VAL A 257 -0.38 14.18 -0.40
CA VAL A 257 0.37 14.62 0.79
C VAL A 257 1.86 14.71 0.44
N TRP A 258 2.33 15.89 0.10
CA TRP A 258 3.67 16.13 -0.50
C TRP A 258 4.84 15.74 0.41
N TRP A 259 4.74 15.95 1.71
CA TRP A 259 5.84 15.67 2.66
C TRP A 259 6.07 14.18 2.91
N LEU A 260 5.11 13.31 2.57
CA LEU A 260 5.27 11.85 2.59
C LEU A 260 5.90 11.31 1.30
N ALA A 261 6.00 12.09 0.23
CA ALA A 261 6.29 11.57 -1.11
C ALA A 261 7.64 10.84 -1.23
N ILE A 262 8.67 11.33 -0.56
CA ILE A 262 10.00 10.69 -0.57
C ILE A 262 9.97 9.37 0.19
N LEU A 263 9.44 9.39 1.41
CA LEU A 263 9.38 8.20 2.26
C LEU A 263 8.46 7.13 1.69
N SER A 264 7.32 7.51 1.10
CA SER A 264 6.37 6.59 0.49
C SER A 264 6.70 6.19 -0.95
N CYS A 265 7.90 6.55 -1.46
CA CYS A 265 8.31 6.25 -2.83
C CYS A 265 7.33 6.74 -3.91
N GLY A 266 6.55 7.80 -3.62
CA GLY A 266 5.57 8.40 -4.51
C GLY A 266 4.11 7.97 -4.27
N GLU A 267 3.83 7.06 -3.33
CA GLU A 267 2.46 6.58 -3.05
C GLU A 267 1.55 7.67 -2.47
N SER A 268 2.13 8.68 -1.80
CA SER A 268 1.36 9.81 -1.24
C SER A 268 0.82 10.81 -2.28
N TRP A 269 1.12 10.63 -3.56
CA TRP A 269 0.37 11.26 -4.67
C TRP A 269 -0.93 10.49 -4.93
N HIS A 270 -1.68 10.28 -3.86
CA HIS A 270 -2.72 9.28 -3.74
C HIS A 270 -4.02 9.64 -4.45
N ASN A 271 -4.30 10.93 -4.65
CA ASN A 271 -5.50 11.35 -5.36
C ASN A 271 -5.48 10.98 -6.86
N LEU A 272 -4.32 11.13 -7.56
CA LEU A 272 -4.24 10.61 -8.93
C LEU A 272 -4.35 9.10 -8.97
N HIS A 273 -3.71 8.41 -8.02
CA HIS A 273 -3.78 6.97 -7.95
C HIS A 273 -5.25 6.47 -7.85
N HIS A 274 -6.07 7.06 -6.97
CA HIS A 274 -7.49 6.72 -6.87
C HIS A 274 -8.33 7.18 -8.07
N ALA A 275 -7.94 8.25 -8.74
CA ALA A 275 -8.58 8.67 -9.99
C ALA A 275 -8.19 7.77 -11.18
N ASP A 276 -6.99 7.17 -11.17
CA ASP A 276 -6.44 6.32 -12.21
C ASP A 276 -5.55 5.20 -11.65
N PRO A 277 -6.15 4.17 -11.02
CA PRO A 277 -5.41 3.13 -10.30
C PRO A 277 -4.41 2.34 -11.16
N THR A 278 -4.65 2.26 -12.47
CA THR A 278 -3.78 1.52 -13.38
C THR A 278 -2.56 2.32 -13.87
N SER A 279 -2.43 3.57 -13.48
CA SER A 279 -1.27 4.39 -13.85
C SER A 279 0.02 3.88 -13.20
N ALA A 280 1.09 3.71 -13.99
CA ALA A 280 2.41 3.37 -13.48
C ALA A 280 3.10 4.53 -12.77
N ARG A 281 2.58 5.75 -12.88
CA ARG A 281 3.11 6.97 -12.27
C ARG A 281 2.01 7.71 -11.52
N HIS A 282 2.25 8.03 -10.25
CA HIS A 282 1.33 8.76 -9.39
C HIS A 282 1.69 10.25 -9.31
N GLY A 283 2.97 10.58 -9.25
CA GLY A 283 3.46 11.96 -9.24
C GLY A 283 3.58 12.55 -10.64
N VAL A 284 2.51 13.16 -11.17
CA VAL A 284 2.43 13.64 -12.56
C VAL A 284 2.60 15.16 -12.72
N MET A 285 2.58 15.91 -11.63
CA MET A 285 2.78 17.36 -11.68
C MET A 285 4.26 17.70 -11.48
N ARG A 286 4.69 18.83 -12.04
CA ARG A 286 6.08 19.30 -11.90
C ARG A 286 6.51 19.37 -10.42
N GLY A 287 7.66 18.77 -10.09
CA GLY A 287 8.20 18.72 -8.74
C GLY A 287 7.62 17.61 -7.86
N GLN A 288 6.73 16.77 -8.38
CA GLN A 288 6.25 15.58 -7.69
C GLN A 288 7.23 14.42 -7.87
N LEU A 289 7.95 14.08 -6.79
CA LEU A 289 8.89 12.97 -6.79
C LEU A 289 8.14 11.64 -6.67
N ASP A 290 8.43 10.72 -7.59
CA ASP A 290 7.90 9.35 -7.62
C ASP A 290 9.04 8.40 -8.02
N SER A 291 9.76 7.92 -7.01
CA SER A 291 10.92 7.02 -7.22
C SER A 291 10.49 5.67 -7.77
N SER A 292 9.28 5.21 -7.43
CA SER A 292 8.73 3.95 -7.96
C SER A 292 8.50 4.03 -9.47
N ALA A 293 7.94 5.14 -9.98
CA ALA A 293 7.78 5.34 -11.41
C ALA A 293 9.14 5.37 -12.14
N ARG A 294 10.15 6.00 -11.54
CA ARG A 294 11.52 6.03 -12.10
C ARG A 294 12.14 4.63 -12.19
N LEU A 295 11.99 3.81 -11.15
CA LEU A 295 12.47 2.42 -11.18
C LEU A 295 11.70 1.56 -12.19
N ILE A 296 10.37 1.73 -12.32
CA ILE A 296 9.59 1.05 -13.36
C ILE A 296 10.13 1.42 -14.75
N ARG A 297 10.47 2.71 -14.97
CA ARG A 297 11.06 3.17 -16.24
C ARG A 297 12.41 2.50 -16.51
N TRP A 298 13.26 2.35 -15.51
CA TRP A 298 14.53 1.63 -15.66
C TRP A 298 14.32 0.14 -15.97
N PHE A 299 13.37 -0.51 -15.32
CA PHE A 299 13.00 -1.89 -15.66
C PHE A 299 12.46 -2.02 -17.07
N GLU A 300 11.69 -1.05 -17.56
CA GLU A 300 11.19 -1.01 -18.93
C GLU A 300 12.35 -0.84 -19.93
N MET A 301 13.25 0.12 -19.70
CA MET A 301 14.43 0.36 -20.54
C MET A 301 15.35 -0.87 -20.59
N ALA A 302 15.49 -1.61 -19.50
CA ALA A 302 16.23 -2.85 -19.42
C ALA A 302 15.47 -4.06 -20.02
N GLY A 303 14.24 -3.86 -20.50
CA GLY A 303 13.40 -4.89 -21.08
C GLY A 303 12.86 -5.92 -20.07
N TRP A 304 12.85 -5.59 -18.78
CA TRP A 304 12.33 -6.46 -17.71
C TRP A 304 10.85 -6.18 -17.40
N ALA A 305 10.42 -4.91 -17.58
CA ALA A 305 9.03 -4.50 -17.57
C ALA A 305 8.58 -4.19 -19.00
N TYR A 306 7.30 -4.39 -19.29
CA TYR A 306 6.69 -4.11 -20.60
C TYR A 306 5.19 -3.83 -20.43
N ASP A 307 4.53 -3.33 -21.49
CA ASP A 307 3.13 -2.90 -21.46
C ASP A 307 2.87 -1.92 -20.29
N VAL A 308 3.79 -0.98 -20.08
CA VAL A 308 3.73 -0.04 -18.98
C VAL A 308 2.68 1.03 -19.26
N ARG A 309 1.74 1.21 -18.36
CA ARG A 309 0.63 2.17 -18.48
C ARG A 309 1.04 3.55 -18.01
N TRP A 310 1.89 4.22 -18.77
CA TRP A 310 2.24 5.61 -18.51
C TRP A 310 1.04 6.53 -18.73
N PRO A 311 0.78 7.50 -17.84
CA PRO A 311 -0.34 8.43 -18.00
C PRO A 311 -0.03 9.45 -19.12
N SER A 312 -0.85 9.48 -20.19
CA SER A 312 -0.79 10.51 -21.24
C SER A 312 -1.37 11.85 -20.74
N ARG A 313 -1.00 12.96 -21.37
CA ARG A 313 -1.59 14.29 -21.08
C ARG A 313 -3.12 14.25 -21.14
N SER A 314 -3.69 13.72 -22.22
CA SER A 314 -5.14 13.60 -22.40
C SER A 314 -5.81 12.81 -21.27
N ARG A 315 -5.18 11.73 -20.82
CA ARG A 315 -5.65 10.90 -19.71
C ARG A 315 -5.58 11.63 -18.36
N ILE A 316 -4.54 12.42 -18.12
CA ILE A 316 -4.40 13.27 -16.93
C ILE A 316 -5.47 14.37 -16.94
N ASP A 317 -5.61 15.09 -18.06
CA ASP A 317 -6.52 16.24 -18.17
C ASP A 317 -7.99 15.82 -18.06
N SER A 318 -8.38 14.67 -18.62
CA SER A 318 -9.74 14.13 -18.49
C SER A 318 -10.14 13.84 -17.03
N ARG A 319 -9.16 13.61 -16.16
CA ARG A 319 -9.39 13.30 -14.74
C ARG A 319 -9.24 14.50 -13.82
N ARG A 320 -8.80 15.66 -14.32
CA ARG A 320 -8.69 16.88 -13.51
C ARG A 320 -10.05 17.36 -13.02
N ASN A 321 -10.09 17.86 -11.81
CA ASN A 321 -11.22 18.65 -11.34
C ASN A 321 -11.29 19.90 -12.19
N GLY A 322 -12.44 20.15 -12.84
CA GLY A 322 -12.68 21.37 -13.61
C GLY A 322 -12.56 22.56 -12.67
N GLY A 323 -11.50 23.34 -12.81
CA GLY A 323 -11.40 24.65 -12.20
C GLY A 323 -12.36 25.57 -12.92
N GLU A 324 -13.34 26.11 -12.21
CA GLU A 324 -13.96 27.37 -12.62
C GLU A 324 -12.85 28.41 -12.80
N GLY A 325 -12.90 29.10 -13.93
CA GLY A 325 -12.04 30.14 -14.44
C GLY A 325 -11.10 30.85 -13.45
N GLY A 326 -9.87 30.42 -13.43
CA GLY A 326 -8.75 31.09 -12.78
C GLY A 326 -7.49 30.86 -13.60
N SER A 327 -7.22 31.78 -14.51
CA SER A 327 -5.96 31.88 -15.27
C SER A 327 -4.78 32.12 -14.33
N ARG A 328 -4.29 31.04 -13.71
CA ARG A 328 -2.92 30.99 -13.19
C ARG A 328 -2.26 29.76 -13.82
N GLN A 329 -1.24 30.01 -14.61
CA GLN A 329 -0.35 29.04 -15.25
C GLN A 329 0.01 27.93 -14.25
N GLY A 330 -0.78 26.85 -14.25
CA GLY A 330 -0.46 25.64 -13.52
C GLY A 330 0.80 25.04 -14.13
N LYS A 331 1.78 24.73 -13.30
CA LYS A 331 3.02 24.08 -13.68
C LYS A 331 2.71 22.90 -14.58
N GLU A 332 3.31 22.88 -15.77
CA GLU A 332 3.08 21.86 -16.80
C GLU A 332 3.33 20.42 -16.29
N PRO A 333 2.58 19.42 -16.78
CA PRO A 333 2.87 18.02 -16.54
C PRO A 333 4.27 17.68 -17.05
N VAL A 334 5.02 16.91 -16.28
CA VAL A 334 6.34 16.41 -16.70
C VAL A 334 6.11 15.33 -17.75
N GLU A 335 6.59 15.54 -18.98
CA GLU A 335 6.68 14.49 -19.97
C GLU A 335 7.51 13.32 -19.44
N ALA A 336 7.13 12.09 -19.82
CA ALA A 336 7.83 10.89 -19.44
C ALA A 336 9.25 10.94 -20.03
N ALA A 337 10.24 11.26 -19.19
CA ALA A 337 11.65 11.04 -19.45
C ALA A 337 12.12 9.76 -18.77
#